data_cf149bb04a3ed89454d856f8c6968d7b
#
_entry.id   cf149bb04a3ed89454d856f8c6968d7b
#
_cell.length_a   1.000
_cell.length_b   1.000
_cell.length_c   1.000
_cell.angle_alpha   90.00
_cell.angle_beta   90.00
_cell.angle_gamma   90.00
#
_symmetry.space_group_name_H-M   'P 1'
#
loop_
_entity.id
_entity.type
_entity.pdbx_description
1 polymer ?
#
loop_
_entity_poly.entity_id
_entity_poly.type
_entity_poly.pdbx_seq_one_letter_code
_entity_poly.pdbx_strand_id
1 'polypeptide(L)'
;MAHGDMTRSETRQLAVASATLGPWRTAAAVGTLGGAAALGIDVVTGHWSLSILAGPVSLALFLFFLIGGVGSVLGRSGGDHRLRRWAARHPWRVAAVPAGMLLVLDVVARTLLSTESVFASVWDGIWRAALLALVVGVVGSVTRSRNRD
;
A
#
# COMPACT_ATOMS: atom_id res chain seq x y z
N MET A 1 29.86 -1.39 24.55
CA MET A 1 28.64 -0.84 23.91
C MET A 1 27.95 -1.98 23.24
N ALA A 2 26.88 -2.48 23.85
CA ALA A 2 26.11 -3.58 23.29
C ALA A 2 25.33 -3.06 22.06
N HIS A 3 25.77 -3.45 20.86
CA HIS A 3 24.91 -3.41 19.67
C HIS A 3 23.86 -4.49 19.90
N GLY A 4 22.73 -4.09 20.49
CA GLY A 4 21.60 -4.99 20.61
C GLY A 4 21.12 -5.35 19.21
N ASP A 5 21.39 -6.57 18.81
CA ASP A 5 20.76 -7.16 17.64
C ASP A 5 19.24 -7.08 17.84
N MET A 6 18.60 -6.16 17.13
CA MET A 6 17.13 -6.04 17.14
C MET A 6 16.53 -7.39 16.72
N THR A 7 15.67 -7.91 17.57
CA THR A 7 14.98 -9.16 17.29
C THR A 7 14.09 -9.01 16.05
N ARG A 8 13.79 -10.12 15.36
CA ARG A 8 12.88 -10.10 14.19
C ARG A 8 11.50 -9.52 14.54
N SER A 9 11.03 -9.72 15.77
CA SER A 9 9.77 -9.19 16.26
C SER A 9 9.80 -7.66 16.41
N GLU A 10 10.86 -7.10 16.96
CA GLU A 10 11.03 -5.65 17.08
C GLU A 10 11.10 -4.97 15.72
N THR A 11 11.85 -5.56 14.79
CA THR A 11 11.93 -5.06 13.41
C THR A 11 10.56 -5.04 12.73
N ARG A 12 9.73 -6.08 12.94
CA ARG A 12 8.38 -6.17 12.40
C ARG A 12 7.44 -5.14 13.03
N GLN A 13 7.51 -4.96 14.35
CA GLN A 13 6.73 -3.94 15.05
C GLN A 13 7.07 -2.52 14.57
N LEU A 14 8.35 -2.22 14.38
CA LEU A 14 8.79 -0.93 13.85
C LEU A 14 8.32 -0.71 12.41
N ALA A 15 8.30 -1.75 11.57
CA ALA A 15 7.79 -1.65 10.20
C ALA A 15 6.30 -1.33 10.18
N VAL A 16 5.50 -2.03 10.99
CA VAL A 16 4.05 -1.78 11.11
C VAL A 16 3.80 -0.38 11.69
N ALA A 17 4.45 -0.02 12.79
CA ALA A 17 4.31 1.30 13.40
C ALA A 17 4.73 2.44 12.45
N SER A 18 5.75 2.22 11.60
CA SER A 18 6.16 3.20 10.60
C SER A 18 5.15 3.33 9.46
N ALA A 19 4.51 2.24 9.05
CA ALA A 19 3.49 2.26 8.01
C ALA A 19 2.23 3.04 8.45
N THR A 20 1.92 3.12 9.75
CA THR A 20 0.77 3.89 10.25
C THR A 20 0.96 5.40 10.19
N LEU A 21 2.17 5.90 9.95
CA LEU A 21 2.48 7.35 9.85
C LEU A 21 1.97 8.00 8.56
N GLY A 22 1.40 7.24 7.64
CA GLY A 22 0.88 7.74 6.36
C GLY A 22 -0.37 8.63 6.50
N PRO A 23 -0.67 9.44 5.47
CA PRO A 23 -1.87 10.29 5.41
C PRO A 23 -3.10 9.45 5.04
N TRP A 24 -3.49 8.52 5.89
CA TRP A 24 -4.53 7.53 5.60
C TRP A 24 -5.91 8.12 5.31
N ARG A 25 -6.23 9.31 5.90
CA ARG A 25 -7.48 10.03 5.58
C ARG A 25 -7.50 10.52 4.12
N THR A 26 -6.40 11.10 3.65
CA THR A 26 -6.25 11.51 2.25
C THR A 26 -6.22 10.27 1.34
N ALA A 27 -5.55 9.23 1.74
CA ALA A 27 -5.51 7.95 1.03
C ALA A 27 -6.92 7.37 0.85
N ALA A 28 -7.75 7.39 1.91
CA ALA A 28 -9.13 6.94 1.85
C ALA A 28 -9.97 7.80 0.87
N ALA A 29 -9.85 9.13 0.93
CA ALA A 29 -10.55 10.00 0.01
C ALA A 29 -10.19 9.74 -1.46
N VAL A 30 -8.89 9.65 -1.77
CA VAL A 30 -8.42 9.40 -3.15
C VAL A 30 -8.78 8.00 -3.61
N GLY A 31 -8.64 6.98 -2.75
CA GLY A 31 -9.03 5.61 -3.07
C GLY A 31 -10.53 5.52 -3.39
N THR A 32 -11.37 6.13 -2.56
CA THR A 32 -12.83 6.16 -2.78
C THR A 32 -13.19 6.89 -4.07
N LEU A 33 -12.61 8.06 -4.33
CA LEU A 33 -12.87 8.82 -5.56
C LEU A 33 -12.41 8.05 -6.81
N GLY A 34 -11.23 7.44 -6.78
CA GLY A 34 -10.71 6.64 -7.88
C GLY A 34 -11.56 5.40 -8.17
N GLY A 35 -11.96 4.69 -7.11
CA GLY A 35 -12.86 3.54 -7.23
C GLY A 35 -14.25 3.94 -7.75
N ALA A 36 -14.82 5.03 -7.23
CA ALA A 36 -16.12 5.54 -7.70
C ALA A 36 -16.06 5.99 -9.17
N ALA A 37 -14.99 6.64 -9.60
CA ALA A 37 -14.80 7.02 -10.99
C ALA A 37 -14.70 5.80 -11.92
N ALA A 38 -13.93 4.78 -11.52
CA ALA A 38 -13.83 3.52 -12.26
C ALA A 38 -15.19 2.83 -12.37
N LEU A 39 -15.94 2.73 -11.25
CA LEU A 39 -17.29 2.17 -11.25
C LEU A 39 -18.22 2.96 -12.17
N GLY A 40 -18.14 4.29 -12.15
CA GLY A 40 -18.96 5.13 -13.05
C GLY A 40 -18.69 4.83 -14.53
N ILE A 41 -17.44 4.62 -14.91
CA ILE A 41 -17.05 4.25 -16.28
C ILE A 41 -17.63 2.88 -16.63
N ASP A 42 -17.50 1.88 -15.76
CA ASP A 42 -17.99 0.52 -15.98
C ASP A 42 -19.51 0.48 -16.12
N VAL A 43 -20.24 1.26 -15.31
CA VAL A 43 -21.71 1.40 -15.40
C VAL A 43 -22.12 2.02 -16.72
N VAL A 44 -21.46 3.09 -17.17
CA VAL A 44 -21.76 3.77 -18.44
C VAL A 44 -21.45 2.88 -19.65
N THR A 45 -20.44 2.01 -19.56
CA THR A 45 -20.09 1.06 -20.63
C THR A 45 -20.99 -0.19 -20.68
N GLY A 46 -21.97 -0.30 -19.76
CA GLY A 46 -23.02 -1.31 -19.83
C GLY A 46 -22.67 -2.68 -19.23
N HIS A 47 -21.64 -2.77 -18.42
CA HIS A 47 -21.27 -4.00 -17.72
C HIS A 47 -22.06 -4.16 -16.42
N TRP A 48 -23.20 -4.84 -16.46
CA TRP A 48 -24.12 -5.01 -15.31
C TRP A 48 -24.01 -6.41 -14.69
N SER A 49 -22.96 -6.65 -13.92
CA SER A 49 -22.77 -7.87 -13.14
C SER A 49 -22.10 -7.56 -11.81
N LEU A 50 -22.20 -8.44 -10.80
CA LEU A 50 -21.48 -8.23 -9.53
C LEU A 50 -19.95 -8.12 -9.73
N SER A 51 -19.42 -8.76 -10.76
CA SER A 51 -18.01 -8.67 -11.12
C SER A 51 -17.56 -7.27 -11.53
N ILE A 52 -18.51 -6.37 -11.91
CA ILE A 52 -18.22 -4.95 -12.19
C ILE A 52 -17.55 -4.24 -11.01
N LEU A 53 -17.81 -4.71 -9.77
CA LEU A 53 -17.22 -4.11 -8.57
C LEU A 53 -15.77 -4.52 -8.32
N ALA A 54 -15.32 -5.63 -8.89
CA ALA A 54 -13.98 -6.17 -8.62
C ALA A 54 -12.86 -5.21 -9.06
N GLY A 55 -12.97 -4.64 -10.27
CA GLY A 55 -12.02 -3.66 -10.81
C GLY A 55 -11.95 -2.37 -9.98
N PRO A 56 -13.08 -1.65 -9.80
CA PRO A 56 -13.15 -0.43 -9.00
C PRO A 56 -12.67 -0.61 -7.56
N VAL A 57 -13.03 -1.71 -6.89
CA VAL A 57 -12.58 -2.00 -5.52
C VAL A 57 -11.07 -2.24 -5.49
N SER A 58 -10.53 -3.03 -6.42
CA SER A 58 -9.09 -3.24 -6.53
C SER A 58 -8.33 -1.94 -6.80
N LEU A 59 -8.86 -1.05 -7.66
CA LEU A 59 -8.27 0.26 -7.91
C LEU A 59 -8.33 1.16 -6.66
N ALA A 60 -9.46 1.17 -5.97
CA ALA A 60 -9.62 1.93 -4.73
C ALA A 60 -8.59 1.49 -3.66
N LEU A 61 -8.43 0.18 -3.46
CA LEU A 61 -7.45 -0.40 -2.54
C LEU A 61 -6.02 -0.05 -2.96
N PHE A 62 -5.71 -0.17 -4.25
CA PHE A 62 -4.39 0.15 -4.77
C PHE A 62 -4.03 1.62 -4.51
N LEU A 63 -4.91 2.56 -4.83
CA LEU A 63 -4.71 3.99 -4.60
C LEU A 63 -4.62 4.32 -3.10
N PHE A 64 -5.46 3.69 -2.28
CA PHE A 64 -5.43 3.84 -0.83
C PHE A 64 -4.06 3.46 -0.26
N PHE A 65 -3.57 2.26 -0.57
CA PHE A 65 -2.28 1.81 -0.06
C PHE A 65 -1.08 2.51 -0.72
N LEU A 66 -1.21 2.94 -1.97
CA LEU A 66 -0.18 3.71 -2.65
C LEU A 66 0.04 5.06 -1.95
N ILE A 67 -1.03 5.82 -1.73
CA ILE A 67 -0.95 7.15 -1.10
C ILE A 67 -0.56 7.02 0.38
N GLY A 68 -1.16 6.07 1.11
CA GLY A 68 -0.80 5.80 2.48
C GLY A 68 0.66 5.35 2.62
N GLY A 69 1.10 4.45 1.78
CA GLY A 69 2.46 3.91 1.77
C GLY A 69 3.51 4.95 1.38
N VAL A 70 3.30 5.67 0.27
CA VAL A 70 4.19 6.77 -0.15
C VAL A 70 4.22 7.86 0.91
N GLY A 71 3.06 8.23 1.45
CA GLY A 71 2.96 9.23 2.50
C GLY A 71 3.67 8.83 3.79
N SER A 72 3.68 7.55 4.14
CA SER A 72 4.40 7.06 5.34
C SER A 72 5.93 7.23 5.22
N VAL A 73 6.46 7.15 3.99
CA VAL A 73 7.88 7.34 3.71
C VAL A 73 8.26 8.81 3.51
N LEU A 74 7.36 9.60 2.87
CA LEU A 74 7.57 11.03 2.63
C LEU A 74 7.17 11.90 3.82
N GLY A 75 6.36 11.38 4.74
CA GLY A 75 5.60 12.13 5.73
C GLY A 75 6.42 13.12 6.55
N ARG A 76 6.05 14.38 6.40
CA ARG A 76 6.51 15.50 7.23
C ARG A 76 5.62 15.73 8.45
N SER A 77 4.47 15.06 8.52
CA SER A 77 3.45 15.26 9.55
C SER A 77 3.78 14.48 10.81
N GLY A 78 3.69 15.15 11.95
CA GLY A 78 3.99 14.76 13.32
C GLY A 78 4.00 13.26 13.65
N GLY A 79 5.06 12.80 14.24
CA GLY A 79 5.27 11.44 14.70
C GLY A 79 6.63 11.27 15.36
N ASP A 80 6.87 10.14 16.00
CA ASP A 80 8.12 9.85 16.70
C ASP A 80 9.32 9.92 15.74
N HIS A 81 10.26 10.79 16.04
CA HIS A 81 11.50 10.98 15.27
C HIS A 81 12.31 9.67 15.12
N ARG A 82 12.18 8.74 16.06
CA ARG A 82 12.86 7.44 16.00
C ARG A 82 12.27 6.57 14.89
N LEU A 83 10.94 6.49 14.80
CA LEU A 83 10.25 5.73 13.76
C LEU A 83 10.56 6.28 12.37
N ARG A 84 10.58 7.60 12.22
CA ARG A 84 10.93 8.26 10.95
C ARG A 84 12.36 7.94 10.52
N ARG A 85 13.34 8.04 11.42
CA ARG A 85 14.72 7.68 11.11
C ARG A 85 14.85 6.22 10.73
N TRP A 86 14.12 5.34 11.40
CA TRP A 86 14.11 3.93 11.08
C TRP A 86 13.46 3.66 9.72
N ALA A 87 12.30 4.26 9.42
CA ALA A 87 11.62 4.17 8.14
C ALA A 87 12.51 4.66 6.97
N ALA A 88 13.18 5.79 7.15
CA ALA A 88 14.12 6.33 6.17
C ALA A 88 15.31 5.41 5.91
N ARG A 89 15.72 4.61 6.89
CA ARG A 89 16.82 3.63 6.73
C ARG A 89 16.38 2.33 6.08
N HIS A 90 15.09 1.97 6.21
CA HIS A 90 14.55 0.69 5.75
C HIS A 90 13.29 0.86 4.88
N PRO A 91 13.35 1.63 3.77
CA PRO A 91 12.16 1.97 2.97
C PRO A 91 11.44 0.72 2.44
N TRP A 92 12.18 -0.31 2.04
CA TRP A 92 11.61 -1.57 1.54
C TRP A 92 10.84 -2.36 2.60
N ARG A 93 11.27 -2.32 3.85
CA ARG A 93 10.56 -2.98 4.95
C ARG A 93 9.27 -2.26 5.29
N VAL A 94 9.26 -0.93 5.23
CA VAL A 94 8.04 -0.14 5.40
C VAL A 94 7.08 -0.37 4.23
N ALA A 95 7.58 -0.43 3.00
CA ALA A 95 6.78 -0.71 1.80
C ALA A 95 6.14 -2.11 1.82
N ALA A 96 6.79 -3.10 2.43
CA ALA A 96 6.28 -4.46 2.51
C ALA A 96 4.95 -4.57 3.30
N VAL A 97 4.71 -3.67 4.27
CA VAL A 97 3.47 -3.69 5.07
C VAL A 97 2.25 -3.33 4.24
N PRO A 98 2.16 -2.13 3.61
CA PRO A 98 1.02 -1.79 2.77
C PRO A 98 0.88 -2.70 1.54
N ALA A 99 2.00 -3.18 0.98
CA ALA A 99 1.96 -4.12 -0.14
C ALA A 99 1.37 -5.48 0.25
N GLY A 100 1.75 -6.02 1.42
CA GLY A 100 1.18 -7.25 1.95
C GLY A 100 -0.31 -7.12 2.28
N MET A 101 -0.72 -5.99 2.87
CA MET A 101 -2.13 -5.71 3.15
C MET A 101 -2.94 -5.57 1.85
N LEU A 102 -2.40 -4.86 0.86
CA LEU A 102 -3.03 -4.75 -0.46
C LEU A 102 -3.23 -6.13 -1.08
N LEU A 103 -2.19 -6.97 -1.10
CA LEU A 103 -2.28 -8.32 -1.65
C LEU A 103 -3.42 -9.12 -1.02
N VAL A 104 -3.47 -9.16 0.32
CA VAL A 104 -4.50 -9.93 1.03
C VAL A 104 -5.91 -9.38 0.72
N LEU A 105 -6.09 -8.06 0.81
CA LEU A 105 -7.39 -7.44 0.59
C LEU A 105 -7.85 -7.51 -0.87
N ASP A 106 -6.94 -7.36 -1.83
CA ASP A 106 -7.27 -7.48 -3.27
C ASP A 106 -7.67 -8.91 -3.62
N VAL A 107 -6.94 -9.91 -3.12
CA VAL A 107 -7.31 -11.33 -3.32
C VAL A 107 -8.67 -11.64 -2.69
N VAL A 108 -8.92 -11.19 -1.46
CA VAL A 108 -10.22 -11.38 -0.80
C VAL A 108 -11.33 -10.69 -1.58
N ALA A 109 -11.15 -9.43 -1.96
CA ALA A 109 -12.16 -8.68 -2.71
C ALA A 109 -12.49 -9.37 -4.04
N ARG A 110 -11.49 -9.81 -4.80
CA ARG A 110 -11.70 -10.51 -6.07
C ARG A 110 -12.37 -11.88 -5.88
N THR A 111 -11.94 -12.64 -4.88
CA THR A 111 -12.55 -13.94 -4.59
C THR A 111 -14.03 -13.81 -4.23
N LEU A 112 -14.43 -12.72 -3.57
CA LEU A 112 -15.83 -12.47 -3.18
C LEU A 112 -16.66 -11.82 -4.30
N LEU A 113 -16.05 -10.99 -5.14
CA LEU A 113 -16.77 -10.15 -6.12
C LEU A 113 -16.65 -10.67 -7.56
N SER A 114 -15.72 -11.55 -7.87
CA SER A 114 -15.57 -12.10 -9.22
C SER A 114 -15.65 -13.63 -9.22
N THR A 115 -16.01 -14.17 -10.39
CA THR A 115 -16.02 -15.61 -10.66
C THR A 115 -14.68 -16.12 -11.19
N GLU A 116 -13.64 -15.29 -11.15
CA GLU A 116 -12.31 -15.66 -11.59
C GLU A 116 -11.70 -16.74 -10.69
N SER A 117 -10.80 -17.54 -11.26
CA SER A 117 -10.08 -18.54 -10.46
C SER A 117 -9.23 -17.87 -9.37
N VAL A 118 -9.16 -18.46 -8.20
CA VAL A 118 -8.33 -17.97 -7.08
C VAL A 118 -6.87 -17.77 -7.52
N PHE A 119 -6.39 -18.63 -8.42
CA PHE A 119 -5.03 -18.51 -8.96
C PHE A 119 -4.81 -17.22 -9.77
N ALA A 120 -5.75 -16.85 -10.63
CA ALA A 120 -5.69 -15.60 -11.39
C ALA A 120 -5.75 -14.38 -10.46
N SER A 121 -6.64 -14.42 -9.46
CA SER A 121 -6.75 -13.35 -8.46
C SER A 121 -5.45 -13.17 -7.65
N VAL A 122 -4.81 -14.26 -7.25
CA VAL A 122 -3.52 -14.23 -6.53
C VAL A 122 -2.42 -13.67 -7.42
N TRP A 123 -2.36 -14.10 -8.69
CA TRP A 123 -1.34 -13.61 -9.63
C TRP A 123 -1.45 -12.09 -9.85
N ASP A 124 -2.66 -11.60 -10.08
CA ASP A 124 -2.93 -10.17 -10.24
C ASP A 124 -2.63 -9.38 -8.96
N GLY A 125 -2.98 -9.92 -7.80
CA GLY A 125 -2.68 -9.33 -6.50
C GLY A 125 -1.17 -9.22 -6.24
N ILE A 126 -0.38 -10.26 -6.58
CA ILE A 126 1.08 -10.26 -6.47
C ILE A 126 1.69 -9.15 -7.32
N TRP A 127 1.26 -9.02 -8.59
CA TRP A 127 1.78 -8.01 -9.49
C TRP A 127 1.51 -6.59 -8.99
N ARG A 128 0.31 -6.32 -8.51
CA ARG A 128 -0.06 -5.01 -7.94
C ARG A 128 0.69 -4.70 -6.64
N ALA A 129 0.80 -5.70 -5.76
CA ALA A 129 1.56 -5.55 -4.53
C ALA A 129 3.05 -5.31 -4.80
N ALA A 130 3.64 -6.00 -5.81
CA ALA A 130 5.01 -5.79 -6.23
C ALA A 130 5.23 -4.37 -6.79
N LEU A 131 4.31 -3.89 -7.63
CA LEU A 131 4.35 -2.54 -8.18
C LEU A 131 4.23 -1.48 -7.09
N LEU A 132 3.33 -1.67 -6.12
CA LEU A 132 3.21 -0.78 -4.97
C LEU A 132 4.49 -0.78 -4.13
N ALA A 133 5.03 -1.95 -3.81
CA ALA A 133 6.27 -2.06 -3.04
C ALA A 133 7.44 -1.38 -3.76
N LEU A 134 7.52 -1.52 -5.09
CA LEU A 134 8.52 -0.87 -5.91
C LEU A 134 8.39 0.65 -5.85
N VAL A 135 7.20 1.20 -6.07
CA VAL A 135 6.97 2.65 -6.04
C VAL A 135 7.31 3.22 -4.66
N VAL A 136 6.77 2.65 -3.59
CA VAL A 136 7.03 3.12 -2.21
C VAL A 136 8.51 2.97 -1.85
N GLY A 137 9.12 1.85 -2.21
CA GLY A 137 10.54 1.58 -1.95
C GLY A 137 11.47 2.53 -2.70
N VAL A 138 11.20 2.80 -3.99
CA VAL A 138 11.99 3.73 -4.80
C VAL A 138 11.84 5.17 -4.28
N VAL A 139 10.61 5.63 -4.03
CA VAL A 139 10.37 6.96 -3.48
C VAL A 139 11.11 7.14 -2.15
N GLY A 140 11.05 6.15 -1.27
CA GLY A 140 11.78 6.16 -0.02
C GLY A 140 13.30 6.19 -0.18
N SER A 141 13.81 5.47 -1.16
CA SER A 141 15.26 5.43 -1.46
C SER A 141 15.75 6.76 -2.02
N VAL A 142 15.01 7.38 -2.94
CA VAL A 142 15.33 8.68 -3.53
C VAL A 142 15.29 9.79 -2.48
N THR A 143 14.28 9.78 -1.61
CA THR A 143 14.19 10.77 -0.51
C THR A 143 15.37 10.65 0.46
N ARG A 144 15.84 9.42 0.69
CA ARG A 144 17.02 9.17 1.53
C ARG A 144 18.31 9.75 0.92
N SER A 145 18.51 9.63 -0.40
CA SER A 145 19.71 10.13 -1.06
C SER A 145 19.77 11.67 -1.01
N ARG A 146 18.64 12.34 -1.26
CA ARG A 146 18.54 13.81 -1.21
C ARG A 146 18.80 14.44 0.15
N ASN A 147 18.60 13.71 1.24
CA ASN A 147 18.82 14.21 2.60
C ASN A 147 20.25 13.94 3.11
N ARG A 148 21.14 13.42 2.26
CA ARG A 148 22.56 13.18 2.60
C ARG A 148 23.51 14.25 2.07
N ASP A 149 23.04 15.05 1.13
CA ASP A 149 23.70 16.21 0.57
C ASP A 149 23.29 17.48 1.34
#